data_4577113d1c71c6aa1c636bf6997e1482
#
_entry.id   4577113d1c71c6aa1c636bf6997e1482
#
_cell.length_a   1.000
_cell.length_b   1.000
_cell.length_c   1.000
_cell.angle_alpha   90.00
_cell.angle_beta   90.00
_cell.angle_gamma   90.00
#
_symmetry.space_group_name_H-M   'P 1'
#
loop_
_entity.id
_entity.type
_entity.pdbx_description
1 polymer ?
#
loop_
_entity_poly.entity_id
_entity_poly.type
_entity_poly.pdbx_seq_one_letter_code
_entity_poly.pdbx_strand_id
1 'polypeptide(L)'
;MTDVGPFAAVLPPDPAQLDTLRHDVASWLGEVGTDREVQDAVVLATHEAVASAMMSPGDVFVDATSDGDAVTVVVTSADGWTSPDDDLGGRRMSIVREIVENVVFEKRSGQPSLSFQKRL
;
A
#
# COMPACT_ATOMS: atom_id res chain seq x y z
N MET A 1 -18.26 13.82 15.45
CA MET A 1 -17.27 13.45 14.41
C MET A 1 -16.97 11.97 14.54
N THR A 2 -17.09 11.25 13.45
CA THR A 2 -16.88 9.82 13.47
C THR A 2 -15.43 9.53 13.11
N ASP A 3 -14.71 8.88 14.00
CA ASP A 3 -13.38 8.42 13.67
C ASP A 3 -13.49 7.23 12.73
N VAL A 4 -12.77 7.31 11.62
CA VAL A 4 -12.68 6.20 10.68
C VAL A 4 -11.60 5.26 11.18
N GLY A 5 -11.97 4.00 11.39
CA GLY A 5 -11.02 2.98 11.81
C GLY A 5 -9.97 2.69 10.74
N PRO A 6 -8.94 1.92 11.10
CA PRO A 6 -7.92 1.56 10.14
C PRO A 6 -8.46 0.65 9.04
N PHE A 7 -7.82 0.70 7.89
CA PHE A 7 -8.07 -0.24 6.80
C PHE A 7 -7.15 -1.46 6.96
N ALA A 8 -7.68 -2.64 6.73
CA ALA A 8 -6.88 -3.87 6.72
C ALA A 8 -7.44 -4.84 5.68
N ALA A 9 -6.54 -5.47 4.94
CA ALA A 9 -6.90 -6.50 3.96
C ALA A 9 -5.83 -7.57 3.90
N VAL A 10 -6.24 -8.80 3.63
CA VAL A 10 -5.33 -9.93 3.38
C VAL A 10 -5.68 -10.46 2.00
N LEU A 11 -4.68 -10.57 1.13
CA LEU A 11 -4.89 -10.96 -0.26
C LEU A 11 -4.01 -12.15 -0.61
N PRO A 12 -4.55 -13.16 -1.32
CA PRO A 12 -3.69 -14.16 -1.94
C PRO A 12 -2.82 -13.48 -3.00
N PRO A 13 -1.68 -14.07 -3.40
CA PRO A 13 -0.80 -13.47 -4.41
C PRO A 13 -1.38 -13.64 -5.83
N ASP A 14 -2.56 -13.10 -6.04
CA ASP A 14 -3.33 -13.22 -7.28
C ASP A 14 -3.69 -11.82 -7.79
N PRO A 15 -3.12 -11.40 -8.94
CA PRO A 15 -3.42 -10.07 -9.51
C PRO A 15 -4.90 -9.79 -9.76
N ALA A 16 -5.73 -10.81 -9.86
CA ALA A 16 -7.17 -10.62 -10.01
C ALA A 16 -7.81 -9.90 -8.80
N GLN A 17 -7.12 -9.88 -7.67
CA GLN A 17 -7.59 -9.21 -6.45
C GLN A 17 -7.33 -7.70 -6.46
N LEU A 18 -6.50 -7.21 -7.38
CA LEU A 18 -6.07 -5.80 -7.37
C LEU A 18 -7.21 -4.81 -7.63
N ASP A 19 -8.18 -5.15 -8.49
CA ASP A 19 -9.33 -4.27 -8.74
C ASP A 19 -10.15 -4.04 -7.48
N THR A 20 -10.45 -5.11 -6.77
CA THR A 20 -11.20 -5.02 -5.51
C THR A 20 -10.41 -4.22 -4.47
N LEU A 21 -9.11 -4.47 -4.37
CA LEU A 21 -8.26 -3.71 -3.46
C LEU A 21 -8.30 -2.22 -3.73
N ARG A 22 -8.13 -1.82 -4.99
CA ARG A 22 -8.18 -0.39 -5.37
C ARG A 22 -9.51 0.23 -4.96
N HIS A 23 -10.61 -0.46 -5.23
CA HIS A 23 -11.94 0.01 -4.88
C HIS A 23 -12.08 0.16 -3.36
N ASP A 24 -11.64 -0.82 -2.60
CA ASP A 24 -11.78 -0.82 -1.15
C ASP A 24 -10.92 0.29 -0.51
N VAL A 25 -9.69 0.47 -0.99
CA VAL A 25 -8.82 1.55 -0.50
C VAL A 25 -9.42 2.92 -0.82
N ALA A 26 -9.93 3.11 -2.05
CA ALA A 26 -10.58 4.36 -2.44
C ALA A 26 -11.79 4.66 -1.57
N SER A 27 -12.60 3.65 -1.29
CA SER A 27 -13.76 3.77 -0.41
C SER A 27 -13.37 4.22 1.00
N TRP A 28 -12.35 3.57 1.57
CA TRP A 28 -11.83 3.92 2.88
C TRP A 28 -11.30 5.36 2.92
N LEU A 29 -10.56 5.76 1.89
CA LEU A 29 -10.04 7.14 1.78
C LEU A 29 -11.18 8.16 1.68
N GLY A 30 -12.26 7.81 1.00
CA GLY A 30 -13.46 8.65 0.98
C GLY A 30 -14.05 8.84 2.36
N GLU A 31 -14.08 7.79 3.17
CA GLU A 31 -14.55 7.88 4.56
C GLU A 31 -13.63 8.73 5.43
N VAL A 32 -12.31 8.65 5.19
CA VAL A 32 -11.33 9.50 5.88
C VAL A 32 -11.53 10.97 5.52
N GLY A 33 -12.07 11.24 4.33
CA GLY A 33 -12.31 12.61 3.88
C GLY A 33 -11.17 13.22 3.09
N THR A 34 -10.38 12.38 2.41
CA THR A 34 -9.28 12.85 1.57
C THR A 34 -9.81 13.47 0.28
N ASP A 35 -9.04 14.38 -0.30
CA ASP A 35 -9.37 14.93 -1.61
C ASP A 35 -8.97 13.92 -2.73
N ARG A 36 -9.39 14.24 -3.95
CA ARG A 36 -9.18 13.35 -5.09
C ARG A 36 -7.71 13.09 -5.39
N GLU A 37 -6.89 14.12 -5.26
CA GLU A 37 -5.46 14.01 -5.54
C GLU A 37 -4.79 13.03 -4.56
N VAL A 38 -5.11 13.14 -3.28
CA VAL A 38 -4.59 12.22 -2.26
C VAL A 38 -5.10 10.80 -2.51
N GLN A 39 -6.39 10.65 -2.82
CA GLN A 39 -6.97 9.33 -3.13
C GLN A 39 -6.24 8.67 -4.30
N ASP A 40 -6.07 9.38 -5.39
CA ASP A 40 -5.43 8.83 -6.59
C ASP A 40 -3.99 8.42 -6.29
N ALA A 41 -3.25 9.24 -5.55
CA ALA A 41 -1.86 8.93 -5.20
C ALA A 41 -1.77 7.68 -4.31
N VAL A 42 -2.59 7.61 -3.26
CA VAL A 42 -2.55 6.48 -2.32
C VAL A 42 -3.02 5.19 -3.00
N VAL A 43 -4.07 5.26 -3.80
CA VAL A 43 -4.57 4.08 -4.52
C VAL A 43 -3.51 3.55 -5.49
N LEU A 44 -2.87 4.43 -6.26
CA LEU A 44 -1.84 4.01 -7.21
C LEU A 44 -0.61 3.46 -6.49
N ALA A 45 -0.13 4.12 -5.44
CA ALA A 45 1.03 3.65 -4.68
C ALA A 45 0.75 2.29 -4.03
N THR A 46 -0.42 2.11 -3.46
CA THR A 46 -0.84 0.84 -2.85
C THR A 46 -0.89 -0.27 -3.91
N HIS A 47 -1.50 0.03 -5.05
CA HIS A 47 -1.57 -0.93 -6.16
C HIS A 47 -0.17 -1.39 -6.59
N GLU A 48 0.74 -0.46 -6.81
CA GLU A 48 2.09 -0.79 -7.26
C GLU A 48 2.88 -1.60 -6.21
N ALA A 49 2.75 -1.22 -4.94
CA ALA A 49 3.41 -1.95 -3.85
C ALA A 49 2.88 -3.38 -3.73
N VAL A 50 1.55 -3.54 -3.76
CA VAL A 50 0.91 -4.86 -3.64
C VAL A 50 1.23 -5.72 -4.88
N ALA A 51 1.19 -5.15 -6.07
CA ALA A 51 1.55 -5.89 -7.29
C ALA A 51 2.98 -6.42 -7.23
N SER A 52 3.90 -5.62 -6.69
CA SER A 52 5.28 -6.07 -6.46
C SER A 52 5.32 -7.23 -5.46
N ALA A 53 4.62 -7.10 -4.34
CA ALA A 53 4.60 -8.15 -3.31
C ALA A 53 3.97 -9.46 -3.83
N MET A 54 2.99 -9.36 -4.73
CA MET A 54 2.32 -10.52 -5.33
C MET A 54 3.21 -11.35 -6.27
N MET A 55 4.38 -10.86 -6.62
CA MET A 55 5.37 -11.65 -7.35
C MET A 55 5.99 -12.73 -6.47
N SER A 56 5.81 -12.64 -5.18
CA SER A 56 6.24 -13.63 -4.20
C SER A 56 5.06 -14.56 -3.84
N PRO A 57 5.31 -15.78 -3.39
CA PRO A 57 4.24 -16.78 -3.23
C PRO A 57 3.34 -16.59 -2.00
N GLY A 58 3.73 -15.74 -1.06
CA GLY A 58 2.97 -15.59 0.19
C GLY A 58 1.80 -14.62 0.07
N ASP A 59 0.88 -14.70 1.03
CA ASP A 59 -0.21 -13.74 1.15
C ASP A 59 0.33 -12.34 1.37
N VAL A 60 -0.42 -11.34 0.93
CA VAL A 60 -0.07 -9.94 1.07
C VAL A 60 -1.04 -9.28 2.05
N PHE A 61 -0.48 -8.59 3.03
CA PHE A 61 -1.23 -7.87 4.05
C PHE A 61 -1.13 -6.38 3.76
N VAL A 62 -2.27 -5.70 3.76
CA VAL A 62 -2.33 -4.25 3.54
C VAL A 62 -2.98 -3.62 4.74
N ASP A 63 -2.28 -2.71 5.39
CA ASP A 63 -2.78 -1.96 6.53
C ASP A 63 -2.64 -0.47 6.25
N ALA A 64 -3.66 0.31 6.57
CA ALA A 64 -3.61 1.75 6.40
C ALA A 64 -4.28 2.44 7.57
N THR A 65 -3.69 3.57 7.97
CA THR A 65 -4.22 4.40 9.06
C THR A 65 -4.16 5.86 8.66
N SER A 66 -5.00 6.67 9.31
CA SER A 66 -4.97 8.12 9.17
C SER A 66 -4.90 8.75 10.55
N ASP A 67 -4.00 9.70 10.74
CA ASP A 67 -3.89 10.45 11.98
C ASP A 67 -4.46 11.89 11.87
N GLY A 68 -5.13 12.19 10.77
CA GLY A 68 -5.66 13.53 10.50
C GLY A 68 -4.72 14.40 9.67
N ASP A 69 -3.43 14.14 9.70
CA ASP A 69 -2.42 14.90 8.94
C ASP A 69 -1.89 14.11 7.75
N ALA A 70 -1.85 12.81 7.87
CA ALA A 70 -1.32 11.93 6.82
C ALA A 70 -2.00 10.56 6.85
N VAL A 71 -1.99 9.90 5.72
CA VAL A 71 -2.32 8.49 5.59
C VAL A 71 -1.03 7.71 5.55
N THR A 72 -0.94 6.66 6.35
CA THR A 72 0.20 5.73 6.36
C THR A 72 -0.28 4.37 5.87
N VAL A 73 0.42 3.80 4.91
CA VAL A 73 0.11 2.47 4.36
C VAL A 73 1.30 1.55 4.58
N VAL A 74 1.03 0.33 5.02
CA VAL A 74 2.04 -0.71 5.20
C VAL A 74 1.61 -1.94 4.42
N VAL A 75 2.46 -2.39 3.52
CA VAL A 75 2.25 -3.61 2.73
C VAL A 75 3.28 -4.64 3.19
N THR A 76 2.82 -5.79 3.65
CA THR A 76 3.68 -6.85 4.17
C THR A 76 3.45 -8.13 3.37
N SER A 77 4.52 -8.80 3.00
CA SER A 77 4.43 -10.12 2.37
C SER A 77 4.70 -11.21 3.42
N ALA A 78 3.90 -12.26 3.37
CA ALA A 78 4.08 -13.39 4.27
C ALA A 78 5.38 -14.14 3.97
N ASP A 79 5.82 -14.15 2.72
CA ASP A 79 6.97 -14.96 2.32
C ASP A 79 7.60 -14.48 1.02
N GLY A 80 8.93 -14.33 1.03
CA GLY A 80 9.73 -14.29 -0.18
C GLY A 80 9.83 -12.95 -0.92
N TRP A 81 9.23 -11.88 -0.43
CA TRP A 81 9.35 -10.58 -1.11
C TRP A 81 10.75 -10.02 -0.96
N THR A 82 11.47 -9.94 -2.06
CA THR A 82 12.79 -9.32 -2.11
C THR A 82 12.63 -7.82 -2.33
N SER A 83 13.73 -7.06 -2.26
CA SER A 83 13.66 -5.61 -2.43
C SER A 83 12.89 -5.24 -3.70
N PRO A 84 11.90 -4.34 -3.59
CA PRO A 84 11.13 -3.90 -4.75
C PRO A 84 11.99 -3.21 -5.82
N ASP A 85 13.18 -2.75 -5.47
CA ASP A 85 14.10 -2.12 -6.41
C ASP A 85 14.74 -3.14 -7.36
N ASP A 86 14.74 -4.41 -6.99
CA ASP A 86 15.33 -5.49 -7.77
C ASP A 86 14.35 -6.17 -8.72
N ASP A 87 13.06 -5.87 -8.62
CA ASP A 87 12.11 -6.44 -9.54
C ASP A 87 12.16 -5.72 -10.89
N LEU A 88 11.56 -6.31 -11.90
CA LEU A 88 11.41 -5.72 -13.24
C LEU A 88 10.86 -4.32 -13.18
N GLY A 89 10.51 -3.98 -12.05
CA GLY A 89 9.92 -2.78 -11.81
C GLY A 89 10.65 -1.90 -10.87
N GLY A 90 11.88 -1.70 -10.99
CA GLY A 90 12.45 -0.43 -10.52
C GLY A 90 11.49 0.70 -10.85
N ARG A 91 10.69 0.55 -11.90
CA ARG A 91 9.58 1.44 -12.29
C ARG A 91 8.46 1.55 -11.28
N ARG A 92 8.03 0.44 -10.68
CA ARG A 92 6.92 0.49 -9.70
C ARG A 92 7.32 1.34 -8.51
N MET A 93 8.53 1.14 -8.04
CA MET A 93 9.01 1.91 -6.90
C MET A 93 9.34 3.35 -7.25
N SER A 94 9.80 3.62 -8.47
CA SER A 94 9.96 5.00 -8.96
C SER A 94 8.63 5.75 -8.90
N ILE A 95 7.56 5.14 -9.38
CA ILE A 95 6.22 5.73 -9.33
C ILE A 95 5.82 6.00 -7.89
N VAL A 96 5.97 5.00 -7.02
CA VAL A 96 5.62 5.14 -5.61
C VAL A 96 6.38 6.30 -4.97
N ARG A 97 7.69 6.37 -5.18
CA ARG A 97 8.53 7.43 -4.59
C ARG A 97 8.20 8.83 -5.11
N GLU A 98 7.66 8.95 -6.30
CA GLU A 98 7.28 10.24 -6.86
C GLU A 98 5.97 10.77 -6.29
N ILE A 99 5.05 9.91 -5.93
CA ILE A 99 3.69 10.31 -5.59
C ILE A 99 3.38 10.27 -4.09
N VAL A 100 4.21 9.60 -3.29
CA VAL A 100 4.04 9.53 -1.84
C VAL A 100 5.37 9.79 -1.14
N GLU A 101 5.33 9.97 0.18
CA GLU A 101 6.50 10.32 0.99
C GLU A 101 6.94 9.17 1.90
N ASN A 102 8.15 9.26 2.39
CA ASN A 102 8.70 8.36 3.42
C ASN A 102 8.58 6.88 3.06
N VAL A 103 8.96 6.54 1.83
CA VAL A 103 8.93 5.15 1.36
C VAL A 103 10.08 4.38 1.99
N VAL A 104 9.76 3.37 2.78
CA VAL A 104 10.73 2.53 3.49
C VAL A 104 10.43 1.07 3.26
N PHE A 105 11.44 0.32 2.82
CA PHE A 105 11.36 -1.14 2.72
C PHE A 105 12.24 -1.75 3.80
N GLU A 106 11.65 -2.56 4.67
CA GLU A 106 12.37 -3.17 5.80
C GLU A 106 11.72 -4.50 6.20
N LYS A 107 12.38 -5.24 7.08
CA LYS A 107 11.79 -6.44 7.66
C LYS A 107 11.17 -6.08 9.01
N ARG A 108 9.91 -6.46 9.18
CA ARG A 108 9.18 -6.32 10.45
C ARG A 108 8.84 -7.71 10.95
N SER A 109 9.34 -8.07 12.12
CA SER A 109 9.14 -9.40 12.69
C SER A 109 9.53 -10.52 11.70
N GLY A 110 10.61 -10.27 10.96
CA GLY A 110 11.12 -11.22 9.98
C GLY A 110 10.43 -11.20 8.62
N GLN A 111 9.38 -10.39 8.46
CA GLN A 111 8.63 -10.32 7.20
C GLN A 111 8.97 -9.05 6.42
N PRO A 112 9.16 -9.15 5.09
CA PRO A 112 9.41 -7.96 4.26
C PRO A 112 8.19 -7.04 4.26
N SER A 113 8.44 -5.75 4.43
CA SER A 113 7.38 -4.75 4.56
C SER A 113 7.78 -3.45 3.86
N LEU A 114 6.85 -2.88 3.09
CA LEU A 114 6.99 -1.56 2.49
C LEU A 114 6.00 -0.63 3.14
N SER A 115 6.47 0.50 3.63
CA SER A 115 5.59 1.53 4.18
C SER A 115 5.77 2.86 3.45
N PHE A 116 4.71 3.65 3.40
CA PHE A 116 4.77 5.00 2.87
C PHE A 116 3.69 5.86 3.50
N GLN A 117 3.83 7.16 3.31
CA GLN A 117 2.88 8.14 3.83
C GLN A 117 2.46 9.11 2.72
N LYS A 118 1.26 9.65 2.86
CA LYS A 118 0.78 10.74 2.01
C LYS A 118 0.11 11.79 2.88
N ARG A 119 0.59 13.01 2.80
CA ARG A 119 -0.02 14.14 3.52
C ARG A 119 -1.38 14.46 2.94
N LEU A 120 -2.27 14.76 3.84
CA LEU A 120 -3.63 15.21 3.50
C LEU A 120 -3.66 16.68 3.13
#